data_0af614e0c0f54cdfd4648f91a82e1613
#
_entry.id   0af614e0c0f54cdfd4648f91a82e1613
#
_cell.length_a   1.000
_cell.length_b   1.000
_cell.length_c   1.000
_cell.angle_alpha   90.00
_cell.angle_beta   90.00
_cell.angle_gamma   90.00
#
_symmetry.space_group_name_H-M   'P 1'
#
loop_
_entity.id
_entity.type
_entity.pdbx_description
1 polymer ?
#
loop_
_entity_poly.entity_id
_entity_poly.type
_entity_poly.pdbx_seq_one_letter_code
_entity_poly.pdbx_strand_id
1 'polypeptide(L)'
;DCTRLLEAGVDLMHFDVMDGHFVPNISYGAPVLKCLHAAMPDVYYDVHLMISDPARYAADFAKAGASLITFHLEAVPDTAEEVIAAIRAAGCQVGISIRPGTPVEAVFPYLGVVDLILVMSVEPGFGGQKFIPTTPTRIAAICAERTRRGCDTLIEVDGGINTETGPLCIAAGADWLVAGSSLFHAMDPAAVVNVLHSK
;
A
#
# COMPACT_ATOMS: atom_id res chain seq x y z
N ASP A 1 -11.89 16.61 -2.58
CA ASP A 1 -10.47 16.43 -2.94
C ASP A 1 -10.25 15.13 -3.71
N CYS A 2 -10.74 13.95 -3.26
CA CYS A 2 -10.54 12.67 -3.96
C CYS A 2 -11.04 12.71 -5.43
N THR A 3 -12.24 13.24 -5.69
CA THR A 3 -12.79 13.38 -7.04
C THR A 3 -11.85 14.14 -7.97
N ARG A 4 -11.27 15.25 -7.49
CA ARG A 4 -10.28 16.05 -8.25
C ARG A 4 -9.03 15.22 -8.61
N LEU A 5 -8.58 14.34 -7.75
CA LEU A 5 -7.42 13.49 -8.02
C LEU A 5 -7.75 12.37 -9.01
N LEU A 6 -8.93 11.78 -8.93
CA LEU A 6 -9.40 10.80 -9.92
C LEU A 6 -9.55 11.44 -11.30
N GLU A 7 -10.12 12.66 -11.37
CA GLU A 7 -10.19 13.45 -12.62
C GLU A 7 -8.81 13.82 -13.18
N ALA A 8 -7.80 13.92 -12.31
CA ALA A 8 -6.40 14.13 -12.70
C ALA A 8 -5.68 12.87 -13.18
N GLY A 9 -6.34 11.70 -13.15
CA GLY A 9 -5.83 10.44 -13.66
C GLY A 9 -5.20 9.50 -12.62
N VAL A 10 -5.52 9.68 -11.32
CA VAL A 10 -5.15 8.70 -10.28
C VAL A 10 -5.94 7.42 -10.49
N ASP A 11 -5.28 6.25 -10.44
CA ASP A 11 -5.87 4.96 -10.80
C ASP A 11 -6.69 4.35 -9.66
N LEU A 12 -6.26 4.55 -8.41
CA LEU A 12 -6.85 3.93 -7.22
C LEU A 12 -6.70 4.83 -5.98
N MET A 13 -7.41 4.49 -4.92
CA MET A 13 -7.30 5.19 -3.63
C MET A 13 -6.66 4.29 -2.58
N HIS A 14 -5.52 4.74 -2.07
CA HIS A 14 -4.87 4.14 -0.90
C HIS A 14 -5.51 4.68 0.38
N PHE A 15 -5.83 3.78 1.32
CA PHE A 15 -6.58 4.10 2.53
C PHE A 15 -5.85 3.60 3.78
N ASP A 16 -5.13 4.51 4.45
CA ASP A 16 -4.32 4.23 5.63
C ASP A 16 -5.16 4.08 6.90
N VAL A 17 -5.12 2.91 7.51
CA VAL A 17 -5.79 2.57 8.77
C VAL A 17 -4.78 2.42 9.89
N MET A 18 -4.94 3.18 10.96
CA MET A 18 -4.02 3.22 12.12
C MET A 18 -4.81 3.06 13.42
N ASP A 19 -4.34 2.21 14.34
CA ASP A 19 -5.06 1.83 15.58
C ASP A 19 -4.50 2.46 16.85
N GLY A 20 -3.40 3.21 16.77
CA GLY A 20 -2.73 3.78 17.95
C GLY A 20 -1.95 2.78 18.78
N HIS A 21 -1.83 1.52 18.33
CA HIS A 21 -1.08 0.45 18.99
C HIS A 21 0.10 -0.02 18.13
N PHE A 22 -0.16 -0.47 16.91
CA PHE A 22 0.90 -0.85 15.97
C PHE A 22 1.73 0.36 15.56
N VAL A 23 1.07 1.53 15.36
CA VAL A 23 1.70 2.83 15.12
C VAL A 23 1.16 3.86 16.12
N PRO A 24 1.94 4.90 16.49
CA PRO A 24 1.55 5.88 17.51
C PRO A 24 0.60 6.97 16.95
N ASN A 25 -0.34 6.58 16.11
CA ASN A 25 -1.34 7.46 15.51
C ASN A 25 -2.66 6.70 15.30
N ILE A 26 -3.77 7.42 15.27
CA ILE A 26 -5.11 6.91 14.97
C ILE A 26 -5.62 7.64 13.73
N SER A 27 -6.10 6.89 12.73
CA SER A 27 -6.65 7.47 11.52
C SER A 27 -8.13 7.12 11.35
N TYR A 28 -8.46 6.39 10.29
CA TYR A 28 -9.81 6.09 9.87
C TYR A 28 -10.14 4.62 10.09
N GLY A 29 -11.44 4.31 10.24
CA GLY A 29 -11.95 2.95 10.31
C GLY A 29 -12.88 2.62 9.13
N ALA A 30 -13.37 1.37 9.11
CA ALA A 30 -14.28 0.85 8.09
C ALA A 30 -15.53 1.73 7.83
N PRO A 31 -16.13 2.44 8.83
CA PRO A 31 -17.24 3.35 8.55
C PRO A 31 -16.90 4.50 7.60
N VAL A 32 -15.67 5.03 7.65
CA VAL A 32 -15.23 6.10 6.72
C VAL A 32 -15.04 5.54 5.32
N LEU A 33 -14.38 4.37 5.19
CA LEU A 33 -14.24 3.68 3.90
C LEU A 33 -15.61 3.41 3.27
N LYS A 34 -16.58 2.94 4.04
CA LYS A 34 -17.97 2.71 3.57
C LYS A 34 -18.60 3.98 3.00
N CYS A 35 -18.39 5.13 3.62
CA CYS A 35 -18.89 6.41 3.10
C CYS A 35 -18.20 6.80 1.80
N LEU A 36 -16.87 6.60 1.70
CA LEU A 36 -16.12 6.85 0.46
C LEU A 36 -16.59 5.94 -0.67
N HIS A 37 -16.70 4.63 -0.41
CA HIS A 37 -17.16 3.66 -1.40
C HIS A 37 -18.62 3.95 -1.85
N ALA A 38 -19.51 4.37 -0.95
CA ALA A 38 -20.85 4.76 -1.34
C ALA A 38 -20.88 6.01 -2.24
N ALA A 39 -19.93 6.93 -2.06
CA ALA A 39 -19.79 8.13 -2.88
C ALA A 39 -19.07 7.87 -4.22
N MET A 40 -18.19 6.90 -4.28
CA MET A 40 -17.33 6.56 -5.42
C MET A 40 -17.24 5.02 -5.56
N PRO A 41 -18.33 4.34 -6.01
CA PRO A 41 -18.42 2.88 -5.96
C PRO A 41 -17.52 2.15 -6.98
N ASP A 42 -17.11 2.84 -8.04
CA ASP A 42 -16.27 2.27 -9.10
C ASP A 42 -14.76 2.41 -8.82
N VAL A 43 -14.40 3.04 -7.70
CA VAL A 43 -12.99 3.23 -7.30
C VAL A 43 -12.44 1.96 -6.69
N TYR A 44 -11.22 1.58 -7.09
CA TYR A 44 -10.47 0.53 -6.43
C TYR A 44 -9.88 1.07 -5.12
N TYR A 45 -10.23 0.45 -4.00
CA TYR A 45 -9.73 0.82 -2.66
C TYR A 45 -8.67 -0.17 -2.21
N ASP A 46 -7.43 0.29 -2.16
CA ASP A 46 -6.31 -0.39 -1.52
C ASP A 46 -6.25 0.03 -0.05
N VAL A 47 -6.53 -0.89 0.84
CA VAL A 47 -6.65 -0.63 2.29
C VAL A 47 -5.42 -1.12 3.02
N HIS A 48 -4.62 -0.18 3.53
CA HIS A 48 -3.38 -0.46 4.25
C HIS A 48 -3.63 -0.46 5.76
N LEU A 49 -3.52 -1.63 6.38
CA LEU A 49 -3.78 -1.86 7.80
C LEU A 49 -2.49 -1.75 8.63
N MET A 50 -2.23 -0.60 9.20
CA MET A 50 -1.22 -0.37 10.23
C MET A 50 -1.83 -0.60 11.62
N ILE A 51 -2.30 -1.84 11.86
CA ILE A 51 -3.01 -2.23 13.08
C ILE A 51 -2.48 -3.55 13.65
N SER A 52 -2.70 -3.77 14.95
CA SER A 52 -2.17 -4.92 15.69
C SER A 52 -2.91 -6.23 15.42
N ASP A 53 -4.17 -6.20 14.99
CA ASP A 53 -5.00 -7.39 14.75
C ASP A 53 -5.74 -7.31 13.40
N PRO A 54 -5.00 -7.45 12.27
CA PRO A 54 -5.59 -7.32 10.94
C PRO A 54 -6.62 -8.40 10.60
N ALA A 55 -6.46 -9.64 11.10
CA ALA A 55 -7.39 -10.73 10.83
C ALA A 55 -8.81 -10.42 11.34
N ARG A 56 -8.90 -9.82 12.52
CA ARG A 56 -10.17 -9.44 13.15
C ARG A 56 -10.99 -8.47 12.30
N TYR A 57 -10.33 -7.54 11.60
CA TYR A 57 -10.99 -6.45 10.87
C TYR A 57 -11.13 -6.71 9.36
N ALA A 58 -10.54 -7.79 8.83
CA ALA A 58 -10.57 -8.09 7.40
C ALA A 58 -11.99 -8.08 6.81
N ALA A 59 -12.93 -8.77 7.45
CA ALA A 59 -14.32 -8.84 7.00
C ALA A 59 -15.05 -7.48 7.07
N ASP A 60 -14.73 -6.63 8.05
CA ASP A 60 -15.34 -5.32 8.19
C ASP A 60 -14.88 -4.36 7.08
N PHE A 61 -13.59 -4.35 6.74
CA PHE A 61 -13.06 -3.56 5.64
C PHE A 61 -13.52 -4.08 4.27
N ALA A 62 -13.60 -5.39 4.08
CA ALA A 62 -14.18 -5.98 2.86
C ALA A 62 -15.63 -5.54 2.65
N LYS A 63 -16.48 -5.62 3.70
CA LYS A 63 -17.85 -5.12 3.68
C LYS A 63 -17.96 -3.61 3.43
N ALA A 64 -16.94 -2.85 3.83
CA ALA A 64 -16.90 -1.41 3.62
C ALA A 64 -16.51 -1.02 2.20
N GLY A 65 -16.04 -1.97 1.37
CA GLY A 65 -15.71 -1.76 -0.04
C GLY A 65 -14.21 -1.84 -0.34
N ALA A 66 -13.38 -2.44 0.53
CA ALA A 66 -11.99 -2.71 0.21
C ALA A 66 -11.88 -3.67 -0.98
N SER A 67 -11.01 -3.36 -1.94
CA SER A 67 -10.66 -4.21 -3.09
C SER A 67 -9.45 -5.09 -2.77
N LEU A 68 -8.46 -4.49 -2.12
CA LEU A 68 -7.24 -5.11 -1.62
C LEU A 68 -7.06 -4.71 -0.16
N ILE A 69 -6.58 -5.63 0.67
CA ILE A 69 -6.24 -5.37 2.07
C ILE A 69 -4.79 -5.77 2.29
N THR A 70 -3.97 -4.78 2.65
CA THR A 70 -2.54 -4.93 2.93
C THR A 70 -2.31 -4.85 4.43
N PHE A 71 -1.63 -5.82 5.02
CA PHE A 71 -1.26 -5.85 6.44
C PHE A 71 0.25 -5.89 6.63
N HIS A 72 0.72 -5.43 7.79
CA HIS A 72 2.14 -5.50 8.15
C HIS A 72 2.54 -6.89 8.63
N LEU A 73 3.62 -7.44 8.06
CA LEU A 73 4.18 -8.71 8.49
C LEU A 73 4.63 -8.66 9.96
N GLU A 74 5.13 -7.52 10.41
CA GLU A 74 5.58 -7.29 11.78
C GLU A 74 4.43 -7.29 12.82
N ALA A 75 3.20 -7.09 12.39
CA ALA A 75 2.03 -7.17 13.27
C ALA A 75 1.66 -8.62 13.61
N VAL A 76 2.05 -9.57 12.75
CA VAL A 76 1.60 -10.98 12.80
C VAL A 76 2.73 -11.96 12.47
N PRO A 77 3.86 -11.94 13.21
CA PRO A 77 5.08 -12.66 12.83
C PRO A 77 4.88 -14.18 12.70
N ASP A 78 3.92 -14.76 13.41
CA ASP A 78 3.68 -16.21 13.45
C ASP A 78 2.31 -16.62 12.85
N THR A 79 1.47 -15.66 12.42
CA THR A 79 0.08 -15.91 11.99
C THR A 79 -0.26 -15.27 10.65
N ALA A 80 0.74 -14.97 9.81
CA ALA A 80 0.54 -14.31 8.53
C ALA A 80 -0.39 -15.10 7.58
N GLU A 81 -0.26 -16.43 7.57
CA GLU A 81 -1.12 -17.32 6.76
C GLU A 81 -2.58 -17.27 7.20
N GLU A 82 -2.85 -17.11 8.49
CA GLU A 82 -4.22 -16.96 9.02
C GLU A 82 -4.83 -15.63 8.55
N VAL A 83 -4.04 -14.55 8.54
CA VAL A 83 -4.48 -13.24 8.03
C VAL A 83 -4.74 -13.30 6.54
N ILE A 84 -3.85 -13.91 5.75
CA ILE A 84 -4.03 -14.13 4.31
C ILE A 84 -5.35 -14.89 4.06
N ALA A 85 -5.58 -15.98 4.80
CA ALA A 85 -6.80 -16.78 4.67
C ALA A 85 -8.05 -15.97 5.03
N ALA A 86 -8.02 -15.15 6.09
CA ALA A 86 -9.13 -14.32 6.52
C ALA A 86 -9.49 -13.25 5.46
N ILE A 87 -8.49 -12.58 4.87
CA ILE A 87 -8.71 -11.57 3.83
C ILE A 87 -9.27 -12.22 2.57
N ARG A 88 -8.73 -13.36 2.12
CA ARG A 88 -9.24 -14.10 0.95
C ARG A 88 -10.67 -14.61 1.18
N ALA A 89 -10.98 -15.11 2.38
CA ALA A 89 -12.34 -15.54 2.74
C ALA A 89 -13.35 -14.39 2.73
N ALA A 90 -12.88 -13.15 3.00
CA ALA A 90 -13.69 -11.94 2.90
C ALA A 90 -13.89 -11.45 1.45
N GLY A 91 -13.20 -12.05 0.45
CA GLY A 91 -13.36 -11.73 -0.97
C GLY A 91 -12.42 -10.63 -1.48
N CYS A 92 -11.41 -10.23 -0.71
CA CYS A 92 -10.43 -9.21 -1.12
C CYS A 92 -9.13 -9.83 -1.63
N GLN A 93 -8.41 -9.07 -2.45
CA GLN A 93 -6.99 -9.30 -2.73
C GLN A 93 -6.16 -9.05 -1.47
N VAL A 94 -4.97 -9.67 -1.41
CA VAL A 94 -4.12 -9.66 -0.22
C VAL A 94 -2.78 -9.00 -0.51
N GLY A 95 -2.42 -8.00 0.31
CA GLY A 95 -1.09 -7.41 0.33
C GLY A 95 -0.37 -7.67 1.65
N ILE A 96 0.97 -7.72 1.60
CA ILE A 96 1.84 -7.73 2.79
C ILE A 96 2.76 -6.52 2.74
N SER A 97 2.80 -5.76 3.83
CA SER A 97 3.70 -4.63 4.02
C SER A 97 4.89 -4.99 4.92
N ILE A 98 6.04 -4.37 4.66
CA ILE A 98 7.22 -4.40 5.53
C ILE A 98 7.74 -3.01 5.85
N ARG A 99 8.12 -2.79 7.12
CA ARG A 99 8.78 -1.57 7.59
C ARG A 99 10.16 -1.39 6.96
N PRO A 100 10.73 -0.16 6.98
CA PRO A 100 12.08 0.09 6.46
C PRO A 100 13.15 -0.78 7.12
N GLY A 101 13.02 -1.09 8.40
CA GLY A 101 13.97 -1.90 9.16
C GLY A 101 13.86 -3.41 8.95
N THR A 102 12.79 -3.90 8.33
CA THR A 102 12.56 -5.33 8.09
C THR A 102 13.33 -5.79 6.85
N PRO A 103 14.14 -6.86 6.93
CA PRO A 103 14.82 -7.41 5.76
C PRO A 103 13.84 -7.83 4.67
N VAL A 104 14.16 -7.56 3.40
CA VAL A 104 13.27 -7.86 2.27
C VAL A 104 13.05 -9.36 2.07
N GLU A 105 13.99 -10.18 2.53
CA GLU A 105 13.91 -11.65 2.49
C GLU A 105 12.71 -12.18 3.28
N ALA A 106 12.20 -11.41 4.24
CA ALA A 106 11.03 -11.78 5.03
C ALA A 106 9.75 -11.93 4.17
N VAL A 107 9.65 -11.20 3.05
CA VAL A 107 8.49 -11.32 2.15
C VAL A 107 8.70 -12.32 1.01
N PHE A 108 9.90 -12.85 0.81
CA PHE A 108 10.17 -13.80 -0.25
C PHE A 108 9.27 -15.04 -0.21
N PRO A 109 8.99 -15.67 0.96
CA PRO A 109 8.06 -16.80 1.02
C PRO A 109 6.67 -16.52 0.47
N TYR A 110 6.24 -15.25 0.50
CA TYR A 110 4.89 -14.83 0.11
C TYR A 110 4.76 -14.42 -1.36
N LEU A 111 5.88 -14.28 -2.10
CA LEU A 111 5.86 -14.03 -3.55
C LEU A 111 5.19 -15.19 -4.28
N GLY A 112 4.14 -14.88 -5.05
CA GLY A 112 3.26 -15.85 -5.69
C GLY A 112 2.14 -16.40 -4.79
N VAL A 113 2.15 -16.04 -3.50
CA VAL A 113 1.08 -16.40 -2.54
C VAL A 113 0.11 -15.23 -2.35
N VAL A 114 0.63 -14.01 -2.25
CA VAL A 114 -0.15 -12.77 -2.13
C VAL A 114 -0.16 -12.00 -3.44
N ASP A 115 -1.09 -11.06 -3.56
CA ASP A 115 -1.29 -10.27 -4.78
C ASP A 115 -0.32 -9.08 -4.83
N LEU A 116 0.11 -8.56 -3.65
CA LEU A 116 0.93 -7.35 -3.55
C LEU A 116 1.91 -7.42 -2.37
N ILE A 117 3.12 -6.86 -2.57
CA ILE A 117 4.07 -6.51 -1.51
C ILE A 117 4.23 -5.00 -1.45
N LEU A 118 3.89 -4.40 -0.31
CA LEU A 118 4.08 -2.99 -0.02
C LEU A 118 5.42 -2.75 0.69
N VAL A 119 6.29 -1.97 0.07
CA VAL A 119 7.58 -1.55 0.64
C VAL A 119 7.42 -0.16 1.26
N MET A 120 7.49 -0.07 2.58
CA MET A 120 7.51 1.23 3.24
C MET A 120 8.83 1.96 2.95
N SER A 121 8.73 3.18 2.46
CA SER A 121 9.84 4.11 2.22
C SER A 121 9.98 5.20 3.28
N VAL A 122 9.14 5.11 4.33
CA VAL A 122 9.16 5.89 5.57
C VAL A 122 8.74 4.97 6.72
N GLU A 123 8.93 5.39 7.98
CA GLU A 123 8.31 4.67 9.09
C GLU A 123 6.78 4.84 9.05
N PRO A 124 5.99 3.75 9.18
CA PRO A 124 4.54 3.84 9.16
C PRO A 124 4.00 4.67 10.34
N GLY A 125 2.87 5.37 10.14
CA GLY A 125 2.15 6.08 11.18
C GLY A 125 1.96 7.59 10.97
N PHE A 126 2.75 8.25 10.11
CA PHE A 126 2.61 9.68 9.81
C PHE A 126 2.88 9.96 8.34
N GLY A 127 2.06 10.83 7.74
CA GLY A 127 2.29 11.35 6.40
C GLY A 127 3.39 12.43 6.36
N GLY A 128 3.84 12.78 5.14
CA GLY A 128 4.76 13.91 4.88
C GLY A 128 6.21 13.68 5.32
N GLN A 129 6.61 12.46 5.59
CA GLN A 129 7.98 12.11 5.97
C GLN A 129 8.92 12.13 4.74
N LYS A 130 10.23 12.24 5.01
CA LYS A 130 11.24 12.19 3.97
C LYS A 130 11.45 10.75 3.49
N PHE A 131 11.47 10.58 2.18
CA PHE A 131 11.80 9.33 1.50
C PHE A 131 13.15 8.76 1.96
N ILE A 132 13.19 7.46 2.25
CA ILE A 132 14.42 6.75 2.63
C ILE A 132 15.18 6.34 1.37
N PRO A 133 16.43 6.85 1.15
CA PRO A 133 17.16 6.66 -0.11
C PRO A 133 17.52 5.22 -0.45
N THR A 134 17.48 4.29 0.50
CA THR A 134 17.77 2.86 0.27
C THR A 134 16.56 2.09 -0.28
N THR A 135 15.38 2.70 -0.35
CA THR A 135 14.14 2.05 -0.81
C THR A 135 14.25 1.47 -2.22
N PRO A 136 14.83 2.15 -3.24
CA PRO A 136 14.98 1.57 -4.57
C PRO A 136 15.78 0.26 -4.57
N THR A 137 16.82 0.15 -3.73
CA THR A 137 17.60 -1.10 -3.59
C THR A 137 16.74 -2.23 -3.02
N ARG A 138 15.85 -1.93 -2.07
CA ARG A 138 14.90 -2.89 -1.49
C ARG A 138 13.89 -3.37 -2.53
N ILE A 139 13.31 -2.45 -3.31
CA ILE A 139 12.39 -2.75 -4.41
C ILE A 139 13.08 -3.65 -5.44
N ALA A 140 14.29 -3.30 -5.87
CA ALA A 140 15.05 -4.07 -6.85
C ALA A 140 15.34 -5.51 -6.39
N ALA A 141 15.62 -5.71 -5.10
CA ALA A 141 15.84 -7.03 -4.53
C ALA A 141 14.56 -7.91 -4.58
N ILE A 142 13.40 -7.33 -4.23
CA ILE A 142 12.11 -8.03 -4.33
C ILE A 142 11.76 -8.30 -5.79
N CYS A 143 11.96 -7.34 -6.69
CA CYS A 143 11.72 -7.48 -8.13
C CYS A 143 12.57 -8.60 -8.74
N ALA A 144 13.86 -8.69 -8.38
CA ALA A 144 14.75 -9.75 -8.82
C ALA A 144 14.27 -11.15 -8.36
N GLU A 145 13.86 -11.27 -7.10
CA GLU A 145 13.34 -12.54 -6.56
C GLU A 145 11.98 -12.89 -7.17
N ARG A 146 11.07 -11.92 -7.39
CA ARG A 146 9.82 -12.09 -8.13
C ARG A 146 10.06 -12.65 -9.52
N THR A 147 11.00 -12.05 -10.25
CA THR A 147 11.39 -12.49 -11.60
C THR A 147 11.99 -13.90 -11.58
N ARG A 148 12.88 -14.20 -10.63
CA ARG A 148 13.48 -15.51 -10.46
C ARG A 148 12.45 -16.61 -10.23
N ARG A 149 11.35 -16.28 -9.52
CA ARG A 149 10.23 -17.22 -9.25
C ARG A 149 9.22 -17.31 -10.39
N GLY A 150 9.21 -16.35 -11.31
CA GLY A 150 8.22 -16.27 -12.39
C GLY A 150 6.79 -16.03 -11.87
N CYS A 151 6.63 -15.17 -10.85
CA CYS A 151 5.33 -14.84 -10.29
C CYS A 151 4.96 -13.37 -10.53
N ASP A 152 3.66 -13.06 -10.46
CA ASP A 152 3.07 -11.77 -10.85
C ASP A 152 2.69 -10.89 -9.64
N THR A 153 3.24 -11.18 -8.44
CA THR A 153 3.00 -10.35 -7.24
C THR A 153 3.41 -8.90 -7.51
N LEU A 154 2.50 -7.95 -7.33
CA LEU A 154 2.76 -6.53 -7.51
C LEU A 154 3.70 -5.99 -6.42
N ILE A 155 4.49 -4.99 -6.76
CA ILE A 155 5.35 -4.27 -5.82
C ILE A 155 4.85 -2.84 -5.71
N GLU A 156 4.39 -2.47 -4.53
CA GLU A 156 3.95 -1.13 -4.19
C GLU A 156 4.96 -0.45 -3.28
N VAL A 157 5.02 0.87 -3.33
CA VAL A 157 5.84 1.68 -2.44
C VAL A 157 5.04 2.83 -1.87
N ASP A 158 5.12 3.01 -0.54
CA ASP A 158 4.48 4.11 0.19
C ASP A 158 5.46 4.87 1.07
N GLY A 159 5.37 6.20 0.98
CA GLY A 159 6.11 7.16 1.80
C GLY A 159 7.02 8.10 1.02
N GLY A 160 6.75 9.40 1.10
CA GLY A 160 7.59 10.44 0.49
C GLY A 160 7.69 10.38 -1.04
N ILE A 161 6.68 9.79 -1.71
CA ILE A 161 6.62 9.70 -3.18
C ILE A 161 6.23 11.05 -3.77
N ASN A 162 7.02 11.48 -4.77
CA ASN A 162 6.84 12.70 -5.53
C ASN A 162 7.48 12.57 -6.93
N THR A 163 7.54 13.66 -7.70
CA THR A 163 8.10 13.68 -9.07
C THR A 163 9.60 13.38 -9.15
N GLU A 164 10.33 13.38 -8.02
CA GLU A 164 11.75 13.04 -7.97
C GLU A 164 11.96 11.59 -7.51
N THR A 165 11.23 11.15 -6.49
CA THR A 165 11.41 9.82 -5.86
C THR A 165 10.63 8.72 -6.57
N GLY A 166 9.47 9.02 -7.14
CA GLY A 166 8.65 8.05 -7.88
C GLY A 166 9.40 7.40 -9.05
N PRO A 167 10.03 8.17 -9.95
CA PRO A 167 10.83 7.59 -11.06
C PRO A 167 11.94 6.66 -10.60
N LEU A 168 12.56 6.90 -9.43
CA LEU A 168 13.59 6.01 -8.86
C LEU A 168 12.98 4.66 -8.45
N CYS A 169 11.75 4.66 -7.91
CA CYS A 169 11.05 3.45 -7.52
C CYS A 169 10.58 2.65 -8.74
N ILE A 170 10.06 3.33 -9.77
CA ILE A 170 9.67 2.70 -11.06
C ILE A 170 10.89 2.03 -11.70
N ALA A 171 12.01 2.73 -11.80
CA ALA A 171 13.24 2.19 -12.36
C ALA A 171 13.79 0.97 -11.57
N ALA A 172 13.46 0.87 -10.28
CA ALA A 172 13.80 -0.25 -9.43
C ALA A 172 12.82 -1.44 -9.55
N GLY A 173 11.69 -1.27 -10.22
CA GLY A 173 10.70 -2.31 -10.48
C GLY A 173 9.42 -2.22 -9.64
N ALA A 174 9.09 -1.06 -9.07
CA ALA A 174 7.79 -0.81 -8.47
C ALA A 174 6.71 -0.75 -9.56
N ASP A 175 5.56 -1.36 -9.26
CA ASP A 175 4.38 -1.36 -10.12
C ASP A 175 3.38 -0.28 -9.69
N TRP A 176 3.23 -0.03 -8.38
CA TRP A 176 2.34 0.96 -7.79
C TRP A 176 3.08 1.96 -6.90
N LEU A 177 2.62 3.23 -6.94
CA LEU A 177 3.19 4.34 -6.18
C LEU A 177 2.10 5.01 -5.35
N VAL A 178 2.27 5.05 -4.03
CA VAL A 178 1.37 5.79 -3.13
C VAL A 178 1.89 7.21 -2.94
N ALA A 179 1.18 8.19 -3.48
CA ALA A 179 1.51 9.59 -3.42
C ALA A 179 0.41 10.38 -2.70
N GLY A 180 0.65 10.74 -1.44
CA GLY A 180 -0.28 11.51 -0.62
C GLY A 180 -0.07 13.01 -0.74
N SER A 181 0.74 13.61 0.15
CA SER A 181 0.92 15.06 0.23
C SER A 181 1.36 15.71 -1.07
N SER A 182 2.17 15.04 -1.88
CA SER A 182 2.64 15.54 -3.18
C SER A 182 1.50 15.73 -4.20
N LEU A 183 0.42 14.93 -4.12
CA LEU A 183 -0.76 15.06 -4.97
C LEU A 183 -1.81 15.98 -4.36
N PHE A 184 -2.15 15.80 -3.07
CA PHE A 184 -3.20 16.60 -2.43
C PHE A 184 -2.88 18.10 -2.38
N HIS A 185 -1.61 18.47 -2.25
CA HIS A 185 -1.15 19.86 -2.23
C HIS A 185 -0.69 20.38 -3.61
N ALA A 186 -0.70 19.57 -4.65
CA ALA A 186 -0.32 20.00 -5.98
C ALA A 186 -1.28 21.05 -6.54
N MET A 187 -0.73 22.11 -7.13
CA MET A 187 -1.52 23.07 -7.92
C MET A 187 -2.05 22.42 -9.20
N ASP A 188 -1.24 21.56 -9.82
CA ASP A 188 -1.58 20.76 -10.99
C ASP A 188 -1.30 19.27 -10.67
N PRO A 189 -2.26 18.52 -10.12
CA PRO A 189 -2.10 17.10 -9.82
C PRO A 189 -1.94 16.25 -11.09
N ALA A 190 -2.53 16.64 -12.24
CA ALA A 190 -2.39 15.90 -13.48
C ALA A 190 -0.92 15.90 -13.98
N ALA A 191 -0.21 17.01 -13.83
CA ALA A 191 1.21 17.07 -14.16
C ALA A 191 2.04 16.11 -13.26
N VAL A 192 1.72 16.01 -11.97
CA VAL A 192 2.38 15.06 -11.06
C VAL A 192 2.06 13.62 -11.47
N VAL A 193 0.79 13.29 -11.71
CA VAL A 193 0.35 11.96 -12.15
C VAL A 193 1.06 11.54 -13.42
N ASN A 194 1.14 12.44 -14.42
CA ASN A 194 1.84 12.15 -15.69
C ASN A 194 3.32 11.78 -15.49
N VAL A 195 4.02 12.43 -14.55
CA VAL A 195 5.40 12.07 -14.22
C VAL A 195 5.48 10.70 -13.55
N LEU A 196 4.54 10.39 -12.65
CA LEU A 196 4.51 9.12 -11.92
C LEU A 196 4.08 7.93 -12.80
N HIS A 197 3.33 8.18 -13.90
CA HIS A 197 2.98 7.16 -14.90
C HIS A 197 4.07 6.94 -15.95
N SER A 198 5.09 7.83 -16.02
CA SER A 198 6.14 7.71 -17.04
C SER A 198 7.09 6.55 -16.71
N LYS A 199 7.05 5.50 -17.54
CA LYS A 199 7.98 4.34 -17.48
C LYS A 199 9.27 4.62 -18.22
#